data_55e86c61cd2758200c8a9d65223488bc
#
_entry.id   55e86c61cd2758200c8a9d65223488bc
#
_cell.length_a   1.000
_cell.length_b   1.000
_cell.length_c   1.000
_cell.angle_alpha   90.00
_cell.angle_beta   90.00
_cell.angle_gamma   90.00
#
_symmetry.space_group_name_H-M   'P 1'
#
loop_
_entity.id
_entity.type
_entity.pdbx_description
1 polymer ?
#
loop_
_entity_poly.entity_id
_entity_poly.type
_entity_poly.pdbx_seq_one_letter_code
_entity_poly.pdbx_strand_id
1 'polypeptide(L)'
;MPERAQALHRTAAAMLRGLELETLVPQIVQAAKLIGRADAAAVMLVDEDQRALRVIAQDGLSETYAADRRFPLERARAMYPGFDSHIDKTISPDEKEDAALLREGIHHVVAMPLVHEGQLLGSISVYSHDRDHGLDEFELDLLHVLAAQASIAITNARLYEAERQARRLQESILESLGDGVVIAFPDGDMQLNRVARETLGISDGERVGRGDLQPRFELRDEDGTAVAPGASPMDRALRGEANSGVYVQRDLRSGADRAYRFEAAPVRGAGGAVVAGVVSMHDLTEQREADRQKDEFLSIVSHELKTPLTPLKALAQLLRLRLRRHRTDGRALDLDSLDTNLKTIERQVDRMAGLVNDLLEVSRAGQGRFQLQPQEFDLVPVVRDVVQRHSEIAAEDGRHRFSLDAPESVVVVGDAARIEQAVANLIGNAVKYSPSGGQVRVGVKAEDGTVAIAVSDEGIGISPEDLPNLGHPFARGSQRARTFSGMGIGLYLARLVAERHGGKLDLASEGEDKGTTVTMELAREGPPKD
;
A
#
# COMPACT_ATOMS: atom_id res chain seq x y z
N MET A 1 12.17 -61.88 -25.71
CA MET A 1 10.72 -61.69 -26.00
C MET A 1 9.92 -61.21 -24.77
N PRO A 2 9.82 -61.93 -23.62
CA PRO A 2 8.96 -61.49 -22.53
C PRO A 2 9.35 -60.19 -21.85
N GLU A 3 10.65 -59.88 -21.69
CA GLU A 3 11.15 -58.68 -20.99
C GLU A 3 10.80 -57.36 -21.68
N ARG A 4 10.83 -57.33 -23.04
CA ARG A 4 10.52 -56.12 -23.83
C ARG A 4 9.03 -55.79 -23.82
N ALA A 5 8.20 -56.80 -23.99
CA ALA A 5 6.73 -56.64 -23.85
C ALA A 5 6.35 -56.21 -22.42
N GLN A 6 7.05 -56.73 -21.40
CA GLN A 6 6.89 -56.31 -20.02
C GLN A 6 7.40 -54.87 -19.78
N ALA A 7 8.47 -54.42 -20.44
CA ALA A 7 8.96 -53.05 -20.36
C ALA A 7 7.91 -52.09 -20.93
N LEU A 8 7.40 -52.35 -22.13
CA LEU A 8 6.32 -51.56 -22.73
C LEU A 8 5.09 -51.51 -21.82
N HIS A 9 4.66 -52.67 -21.27
CA HIS A 9 3.53 -52.70 -20.37
C HIS A 9 3.73 -51.90 -19.06
N ARG A 10 4.93 -52.00 -18.46
CA ARG A 10 5.30 -51.23 -17.27
C ARG A 10 5.35 -49.73 -17.57
N THR A 11 5.90 -49.33 -18.68
CA THR A 11 5.99 -47.91 -19.11
C THR A 11 4.61 -47.39 -19.45
N ALA A 12 3.76 -48.16 -20.14
CA ALA A 12 2.37 -47.78 -20.39
C ALA A 12 1.58 -47.58 -19.08
N ALA A 13 1.76 -48.49 -18.10
CA ALA A 13 1.10 -48.37 -16.78
C ALA A 13 1.65 -47.17 -15.96
N ALA A 14 2.89 -46.80 -16.15
CA ALA A 14 3.49 -45.62 -15.54
C ALA A 14 3.01 -44.32 -16.22
N MET A 15 2.86 -44.31 -17.55
CA MET A 15 2.31 -43.22 -18.33
C MET A 15 0.87 -42.87 -17.91
N LEU A 16 0.09 -43.86 -17.49
CA LEU A 16 -1.26 -43.65 -16.96
C LEU A 16 -1.30 -43.06 -15.55
N ARG A 17 -0.20 -43.15 -14.79
CA ARG A 17 -0.08 -42.68 -13.40
C ARG A 17 0.78 -41.43 -13.26
N GLY A 18 1.68 -41.18 -14.19
CA GLY A 18 2.63 -40.05 -14.17
C GLY A 18 2.03 -38.83 -14.85
N LEU A 19 1.77 -37.78 -14.09
CA LEU A 19 1.25 -36.50 -14.61
C LEU A 19 2.35 -35.44 -14.81
N GLU A 20 3.59 -35.75 -14.43
CA GLU A 20 4.71 -34.80 -14.52
C GLU A 20 5.71 -35.21 -15.61
N LEU A 21 6.00 -34.27 -16.51
CA LEU A 21 6.87 -34.51 -17.67
C LEU A 21 8.27 -34.95 -17.26
N GLU A 22 8.80 -34.40 -16.16
CA GLU A 22 10.13 -34.70 -15.62
C GLU A 22 10.29 -36.15 -15.17
N THR A 23 9.22 -36.79 -14.72
CA THR A 23 9.25 -38.21 -14.32
C THR A 23 8.89 -39.17 -15.46
N LEU A 24 8.09 -38.69 -16.41
CA LEU A 24 7.56 -39.48 -17.54
C LEU A 24 8.63 -39.69 -18.61
N VAL A 25 9.33 -38.65 -19.05
CA VAL A 25 10.22 -38.69 -20.20
C VAL A 25 11.44 -39.60 -19.96
N PRO A 26 12.10 -39.64 -18.79
CA PRO A 26 13.15 -40.61 -18.50
C PRO A 26 12.70 -42.07 -18.61
N GLN A 27 11.45 -42.39 -18.23
CA GLN A 27 10.91 -43.74 -18.34
C GLN A 27 10.69 -44.15 -19.81
N ILE A 28 10.28 -43.20 -20.65
CA ILE A 28 10.17 -43.42 -22.11
C ILE A 28 11.55 -43.72 -22.72
N VAL A 29 12.58 -42.96 -22.33
CA VAL A 29 13.97 -43.16 -22.78
C VAL A 29 14.45 -44.56 -22.42
N GLN A 30 14.25 -44.97 -21.16
CA GLN A 30 14.65 -46.30 -20.69
C GLN A 30 13.94 -47.42 -21.48
N ALA A 31 12.64 -47.27 -21.72
CA ALA A 31 11.89 -48.24 -22.50
C ALA A 31 12.39 -48.30 -23.96
N ALA A 32 12.62 -47.17 -24.60
CA ALA A 32 13.11 -47.08 -25.96
C ALA A 32 14.49 -47.76 -26.10
N LYS A 33 15.42 -47.49 -25.17
CA LYS A 33 16.75 -48.13 -25.13
C LYS A 33 16.68 -49.64 -25.03
N LEU A 34 15.79 -50.13 -24.15
CA LEU A 34 15.61 -51.57 -23.95
C LEU A 34 14.97 -52.27 -25.18
N ILE A 35 13.94 -51.64 -25.77
CA ILE A 35 13.24 -52.18 -26.95
C ILE A 35 14.19 -52.24 -28.13
N GLY A 36 14.94 -51.14 -28.38
CA GLY A 36 15.88 -51.05 -29.50
C GLY A 36 17.23 -51.73 -29.30
N ARG A 37 17.47 -52.39 -28.14
CA ARG A 37 18.81 -52.97 -27.79
C ARG A 37 19.94 -52.01 -28.02
N ALA A 38 19.69 -50.75 -27.78
CA ALA A 38 20.55 -49.63 -28.15
C ALA A 38 21.57 -49.30 -27.05
N ASP A 39 22.71 -48.74 -27.44
CA ASP A 39 23.71 -48.25 -26.49
C ASP A 39 23.28 -46.97 -25.81
N ALA A 40 22.50 -46.13 -26.50
CA ALA A 40 21.93 -44.93 -25.97
C ALA A 40 20.52 -44.64 -26.53
N ALA A 41 19.76 -43.84 -25.82
CA ALA A 41 18.47 -43.34 -26.29
C ALA A 41 18.22 -41.90 -25.80
N ALA A 42 17.41 -41.16 -26.54
CA ALA A 42 16.99 -39.82 -26.17
C ALA A 42 15.56 -39.52 -26.62
N VAL A 43 14.90 -38.68 -25.86
CA VAL A 43 13.65 -38.01 -26.25
C VAL A 43 13.96 -36.55 -26.48
N MET A 44 13.61 -36.08 -27.66
CA MET A 44 13.63 -34.66 -28.02
C MET A 44 12.22 -34.14 -28.12
N LEU A 45 11.92 -33.02 -27.53
CA LEU A 45 10.62 -32.34 -27.66
C LEU A 45 10.77 -30.95 -28.28
N VAL A 46 9.72 -30.52 -28.95
CA VAL A 46 9.61 -29.16 -29.48
C VAL A 46 9.66 -28.19 -28.29
N ASP A 47 10.55 -27.19 -28.38
CA ASP A 47 10.72 -26.13 -27.39
C ASP A 47 9.52 -25.18 -27.34
N GLU A 48 9.44 -24.38 -26.28
CA GLU A 48 8.34 -23.42 -26.05
C GLU A 48 8.21 -22.41 -27.21
N ASP A 49 9.34 -22.01 -27.82
CA ASP A 49 9.36 -21.08 -28.96
C ASP A 49 8.93 -21.74 -30.27
N GLN A 50 8.68 -23.06 -30.28
CA GLN A 50 8.33 -23.89 -31.44
C GLN A 50 9.32 -23.77 -32.61
N ARG A 51 10.60 -23.57 -32.33
CA ARG A 51 11.66 -23.37 -33.36
C ARG A 51 12.56 -24.55 -33.52
N ALA A 52 12.75 -25.31 -32.47
CA ALA A 52 13.67 -26.45 -32.47
C ALA A 52 13.18 -27.59 -31.55
N LEU A 53 13.70 -28.80 -31.82
CA LEU A 53 13.67 -29.91 -30.89
C LEU A 53 14.89 -29.84 -29.99
N ARG A 54 14.68 -30.07 -28.69
CA ARG A 54 15.72 -30.16 -27.68
C ARG A 54 15.67 -31.51 -26.99
N VAL A 55 16.81 -32.00 -26.57
CA VAL A 55 16.88 -33.18 -25.72
C VAL A 55 16.30 -32.85 -24.35
N ILE A 56 15.24 -33.57 -23.95
CA ILE A 56 14.60 -33.42 -22.64
C ILE A 56 15.09 -34.51 -21.69
N ALA A 57 15.31 -35.69 -22.18
CA ALA A 57 15.94 -36.78 -21.43
C ALA A 57 16.78 -37.67 -22.35
N GLN A 58 17.80 -38.26 -21.79
CA GLN A 58 18.70 -39.18 -22.48
C GLN A 58 19.25 -40.24 -21.52
N ASP A 59 19.74 -41.34 -22.10
CA ASP A 59 20.51 -42.39 -21.42
C ASP A 59 21.58 -42.92 -22.35
N GLY A 60 22.85 -42.85 -21.93
CA GLY A 60 24.00 -43.32 -22.68
C GLY A 60 24.67 -42.28 -23.60
N LEU A 61 24.19 -41.04 -23.65
CA LEU A 61 24.84 -39.93 -24.34
C LEU A 61 25.56 -39.01 -23.34
N SER A 62 26.54 -38.23 -23.81
CA SER A 62 27.20 -37.26 -22.94
C SER A 62 26.28 -36.08 -22.61
N GLU A 63 26.46 -35.46 -21.41
CA GLU A 63 25.73 -34.26 -21.02
C GLU A 63 25.98 -33.09 -21.98
N THR A 64 27.21 -32.98 -22.50
CA THR A 64 27.58 -31.95 -23.49
C THR A 64 26.76 -32.10 -24.77
N TYR A 65 26.64 -33.34 -25.29
CA TYR A 65 25.81 -33.59 -26.46
C TYR A 65 24.35 -33.25 -26.23
N ALA A 66 23.81 -33.64 -25.10
CA ALA A 66 22.40 -33.38 -24.75
C ALA A 66 22.10 -31.89 -24.60
N ALA A 67 22.98 -31.12 -23.95
CA ALA A 67 22.80 -29.68 -23.72
C ALA A 67 22.88 -28.86 -25.03
N ASP A 68 23.80 -29.20 -25.91
CA ASP A 68 24.07 -28.43 -27.13
C ASP A 68 23.17 -28.83 -28.31
N ARG A 69 22.51 -29.99 -28.22
CA ARG A 69 21.72 -30.51 -29.34
C ARG A 69 20.41 -29.78 -29.52
N ARG A 70 20.36 -28.94 -30.56
CA ARG A 70 19.13 -28.28 -31.06
C ARG A 70 18.92 -28.68 -32.50
N PHE A 71 17.74 -29.22 -32.80
CA PHE A 71 17.39 -29.61 -34.13
C PHE A 71 16.24 -28.73 -34.67
N PRO A 72 16.46 -27.96 -35.77
CA PRO A 72 15.43 -27.03 -36.27
C PRO A 72 14.12 -27.76 -36.58
N LEU A 73 12.99 -27.21 -36.14
CA LEU A 73 11.68 -27.87 -36.27
C LEU A 73 11.27 -28.06 -37.73
N GLU A 74 11.55 -27.07 -38.61
CA GLU A 74 11.27 -27.18 -40.05
C GLU A 74 11.95 -28.39 -40.66
N ARG A 75 13.20 -28.62 -40.25
CA ARG A 75 13.98 -29.76 -40.71
C ARG A 75 13.45 -31.09 -40.13
N ALA A 76 13.07 -31.12 -38.88
CA ALA A 76 12.43 -32.26 -38.27
C ALA A 76 11.15 -32.65 -39.03
N ARG A 77 10.31 -31.68 -39.37
CA ARG A 77 9.10 -31.91 -40.17
C ARG A 77 9.41 -32.46 -41.55
N ALA A 78 10.45 -31.99 -42.21
CA ALA A 78 10.88 -32.51 -43.51
C ALA A 78 11.39 -33.95 -43.46
N MET A 79 11.96 -34.37 -42.32
CA MET A 79 12.46 -35.74 -42.12
C MET A 79 11.36 -36.76 -41.86
N TYR A 80 10.17 -36.32 -41.45
CA TYR A 80 8.99 -37.16 -41.16
C TYR A 80 7.81 -36.81 -42.07
N PRO A 81 7.90 -37.04 -43.38
CA PRO A 81 6.80 -36.72 -44.31
C PRO A 81 5.57 -37.56 -43.97
N GLY A 82 4.47 -36.89 -43.65
CA GLY A 82 3.20 -37.54 -43.22
C GLY A 82 3.22 -38.09 -41.79
N PHE A 83 4.34 -38.01 -41.09
CA PHE A 83 4.54 -38.49 -39.71
C PHE A 83 4.36 -40.00 -39.48
N ASP A 84 4.22 -40.78 -40.54
CA ASP A 84 4.04 -42.24 -40.48
C ASP A 84 5.33 -43.04 -40.63
N SER A 85 6.44 -42.38 -40.93
CA SER A 85 7.72 -43.00 -41.17
C SER A 85 8.73 -42.77 -40.03
N HIS A 86 9.55 -43.77 -39.76
CA HIS A 86 10.73 -43.62 -38.91
C HIS A 86 11.95 -43.28 -39.75
N ILE A 87 13.01 -42.79 -39.10
CA ILE A 87 14.32 -42.61 -39.66
C ILE A 87 15.17 -43.79 -39.23
N ASP A 88 15.77 -44.46 -40.19
CA ASP A 88 16.78 -45.49 -39.98
C ASP A 88 18.01 -45.06 -40.79
N LYS A 89 19.09 -44.68 -40.09
CA LYS A 89 20.25 -44.07 -40.72
C LYS A 89 21.57 -44.56 -40.14
N THR A 90 22.45 -45.02 -41.01
CA THR A 90 23.86 -45.20 -40.68
C THR A 90 24.57 -43.84 -40.73
N ILE A 91 25.33 -43.52 -39.70
CA ILE A 91 26.02 -42.24 -39.53
C ILE A 91 27.25 -42.20 -40.42
N SER A 92 27.39 -41.12 -41.21
CA SER A 92 28.47 -40.95 -42.18
C SER A 92 29.47 -39.85 -41.76
N PRO A 93 30.77 -40.09 -41.84
CA PRO A 93 31.77 -39.06 -41.58
C PRO A 93 31.76 -37.92 -42.62
N ASP A 94 31.17 -38.14 -43.77
CA ASP A 94 31.09 -37.15 -44.84
C ASP A 94 30.00 -36.10 -44.60
N GLU A 95 29.10 -36.36 -43.67
CA GLU A 95 28.03 -35.44 -43.30
C GLU A 95 28.42 -34.62 -42.07
N LYS A 96 28.51 -33.27 -42.20
CA LYS A 96 28.87 -32.36 -41.10
C LYS A 96 27.99 -32.53 -39.87
N GLU A 97 26.74 -32.92 -40.06
CA GLU A 97 25.73 -33.05 -39.03
C GLU A 97 25.88 -34.30 -38.18
N ASP A 98 26.48 -35.30 -38.76
CA ASP A 98 26.76 -36.57 -38.11
C ASP A 98 28.02 -36.50 -37.23
N ALA A 99 28.85 -35.46 -37.40
CA ALA A 99 30.10 -35.29 -36.67
C ALA A 99 29.92 -35.26 -35.13
N ALA A 100 28.77 -34.78 -34.62
CA ALA A 100 28.48 -34.79 -33.21
C ALA A 100 28.17 -36.19 -32.68
N LEU A 101 27.42 -36.99 -33.44
CA LEU A 101 27.12 -38.40 -33.12
C LEU A 101 28.38 -39.28 -33.20
N LEU A 102 29.22 -39.06 -34.20
CA LEU A 102 30.50 -39.78 -34.32
C LEU A 102 31.43 -39.52 -33.14
N ARG A 103 31.40 -38.30 -32.56
CA ARG A 103 32.17 -38.02 -31.32
C ARG A 103 31.69 -38.78 -30.11
N GLU A 104 30.38 -39.10 -30.07
CA GLU A 104 29.77 -39.98 -29.08
C GLU A 104 30.00 -41.47 -29.38
N GLY A 105 30.70 -41.82 -30.48
CA GLY A 105 30.90 -43.19 -30.91
C GLY A 105 29.66 -43.82 -31.55
N ILE A 106 28.66 -43.02 -31.88
CA ILE A 106 27.42 -43.52 -32.49
C ILE A 106 27.61 -43.69 -33.99
N HIS A 107 27.27 -44.87 -34.48
CA HIS A 107 27.37 -45.24 -35.90
C HIS A 107 26.02 -45.53 -36.56
N HIS A 108 24.94 -45.69 -35.76
CA HIS A 108 23.62 -45.97 -36.26
C HIS A 108 22.56 -45.29 -35.40
N VAL A 109 21.52 -44.73 -36.01
CA VAL A 109 20.38 -44.10 -35.32
C VAL A 109 19.05 -44.53 -35.94
N VAL A 110 18.11 -44.89 -35.07
CA VAL A 110 16.70 -45.02 -35.45
C VAL A 110 15.88 -44.02 -34.65
N ALA A 111 15.08 -43.21 -35.34
CA ALA A 111 14.28 -42.19 -34.70
C ALA A 111 12.82 -42.29 -35.12
N MET A 112 11.94 -42.28 -34.12
CA MET A 112 10.49 -42.31 -34.25
C MET A 112 9.89 -40.92 -33.95
N PRO A 113 9.00 -40.39 -34.79
CA PRO A 113 8.30 -39.15 -34.48
C PRO A 113 7.31 -39.35 -33.34
N LEU A 114 7.25 -38.36 -32.46
CA LEU A 114 6.20 -38.22 -31.47
C LEU A 114 5.11 -37.31 -32.05
N VAL A 115 3.96 -37.86 -32.39
CA VAL A 115 2.89 -37.12 -33.07
C VAL A 115 1.57 -37.30 -32.32
N HIS A 116 0.85 -36.20 -32.16
CA HIS A 116 -0.51 -36.21 -31.62
C HIS A 116 -1.40 -35.27 -32.43
N GLU A 117 -2.58 -35.74 -32.87
CA GLU A 117 -3.53 -34.96 -33.68
C GLU A 117 -2.88 -34.25 -34.89
N GLY A 118 -1.93 -34.90 -35.57
CA GLY A 118 -1.24 -34.36 -36.75
C GLY A 118 -0.20 -33.29 -36.43
N GLN A 119 0.18 -33.10 -35.17
CA GLN A 119 1.25 -32.19 -34.75
C GLN A 119 2.49 -32.98 -34.28
N LEU A 120 3.65 -32.59 -34.79
CA LEU A 120 4.92 -33.12 -34.32
C LEU A 120 5.26 -32.53 -32.94
N LEU A 121 5.27 -33.36 -31.91
CA LEU A 121 5.62 -32.99 -30.54
C LEU A 121 7.14 -33.14 -30.29
N GLY A 122 7.81 -34.04 -31.03
CA GLY A 122 9.19 -34.39 -30.83
C GLY A 122 9.60 -35.66 -31.53
N SER A 123 10.64 -36.32 -31.02
CA SER A 123 11.08 -37.62 -31.48
C SER A 123 11.66 -38.46 -30.33
N ILE A 124 11.54 -39.78 -30.46
CA ILE A 124 12.32 -40.76 -29.68
C ILE A 124 13.39 -41.28 -30.58
N SER A 125 14.65 -41.23 -30.15
CA SER A 125 15.80 -41.75 -30.92
C SER A 125 16.54 -42.80 -30.10
N VAL A 126 16.90 -43.89 -30.75
CA VAL A 126 17.79 -44.94 -30.22
C VAL A 126 19.07 -44.95 -31.04
N TYR A 127 20.20 -45.12 -30.38
CA TYR A 127 21.54 -44.96 -30.94
C TYR A 127 22.38 -46.21 -30.69
N SER A 128 23.15 -46.65 -31.69
CA SER A 128 24.07 -47.80 -31.56
C SER A 128 25.50 -47.46 -31.98
N HIS A 129 26.46 -48.09 -31.32
CA HIS A 129 27.85 -48.06 -31.67
C HIS A 129 28.15 -49.05 -32.81
N ASP A 130 27.23 -49.97 -33.11
CA ASP A 130 27.37 -50.90 -34.23
C ASP A 130 26.77 -50.29 -35.51
N ARG A 131 27.52 -50.34 -36.61
CA ARG A 131 27.08 -49.83 -37.92
C ARG A 131 26.00 -50.67 -38.56
N ASP A 132 26.00 -51.97 -38.29
CA ASP A 132 25.06 -52.93 -38.85
C ASP A 132 23.87 -53.19 -37.91
N HIS A 133 23.66 -52.31 -36.93
CA HIS A 133 22.58 -52.41 -35.98
C HIS A 133 21.23 -52.13 -36.65
N GLY A 134 20.62 -53.16 -37.22
CA GLY A 134 19.24 -53.09 -37.74
C GLY A 134 18.25 -53.51 -36.69
N LEU A 135 17.17 -52.75 -36.58
CA LEU A 135 16.00 -53.20 -35.80
C LEU A 135 15.16 -54.16 -36.65
N ASP A 136 14.72 -55.28 -36.04
CA ASP A 136 13.77 -56.13 -36.70
C ASP A 136 12.34 -55.51 -36.75
N GLU A 137 11.47 -56.06 -37.60
CA GLU A 137 10.12 -55.55 -37.79
C GLU A 137 9.32 -55.49 -36.46
N PHE A 138 9.55 -56.45 -35.58
CA PHE A 138 8.90 -56.51 -34.28
C PHE A 138 9.44 -55.41 -33.33
N GLU A 139 10.70 -55.11 -33.36
CA GLU A 139 11.30 -54.01 -32.57
C GLU A 139 10.84 -52.64 -33.06
N LEU A 140 10.74 -52.43 -34.36
CA LEU A 140 10.16 -51.24 -34.98
C LEU A 140 8.71 -51.04 -34.59
N ASP A 141 7.90 -52.09 -34.65
CA ASP A 141 6.47 -52.05 -34.22
C ASP A 141 6.34 -51.66 -32.75
N LEU A 142 7.18 -52.24 -31.87
CA LEU A 142 7.16 -51.87 -30.44
C LEU A 142 7.56 -50.41 -30.20
N LEU A 143 8.54 -49.90 -30.95
CA LEU A 143 8.93 -48.50 -30.86
C LEU A 143 7.84 -47.57 -31.40
N HIS A 144 7.11 -47.94 -32.45
CA HIS A 144 5.97 -47.21 -32.95
C HIS A 144 4.84 -47.12 -31.90
N VAL A 145 4.52 -48.27 -31.26
CA VAL A 145 3.52 -48.31 -30.17
C VAL A 145 3.97 -47.43 -28.99
N LEU A 146 5.26 -47.51 -28.61
CA LEU A 146 5.83 -46.67 -27.56
C LEU A 146 5.72 -45.17 -27.91
N ALA A 147 6.07 -44.79 -29.15
CA ALA A 147 6.00 -43.43 -29.62
C ALA A 147 4.56 -42.85 -29.60
N ALA A 148 3.59 -43.68 -30.05
CA ALA A 148 2.19 -43.30 -30.01
C ALA A 148 1.68 -43.09 -28.59
N GLN A 149 1.99 -44.01 -27.67
CA GLN A 149 1.58 -43.90 -26.25
C GLN A 149 2.31 -42.72 -25.56
N ALA A 150 3.60 -42.54 -25.84
CA ALA A 150 4.38 -41.41 -25.32
C ALA A 150 3.82 -40.09 -25.80
N SER A 151 3.37 -39.98 -27.05
CA SER A 151 2.77 -38.76 -27.60
C SER A 151 1.52 -38.34 -26.82
N ILE A 152 0.62 -39.31 -26.54
CA ILE A 152 -0.60 -39.08 -25.76
C ILE A 152 -0.23 -38.66 -24.32
N ALA A 153 0.69 -39.38 -23.68
CA ALA A 153 1.07 -39.12 -22.30
C ALA A 153 1.75 -37.74 -22.12
N ILE A 154 2.65 -37.38 -23.06
CA ILE A 154 3.32 -36.05 -23.06
C ILE A 154 2.30 -34.93 -23.26
N THR A 155 1.33 -35.10 -24.17
CA THR A 155 0.26 -34.10 -24.38
C THR A 155 -0.58 -33.92 -23.11
N ASN A 156 -0.99 -35.03 -22.48
CA ASN A 156 -1.77 -34.96 -21.24
C ASN A 156 -0.98 -34.28 -20.10
N ALA A 157 0.30 -34.61 -19.95
CA ALA A 157 1.17 -33.99 -18.96
C ALA A 157 1.30 -32.47 -19.19
N ARG A 158 1.51 -32.02 -20.44
CA ARG A 158 1.55 -30.60 -20.79
C ARG A 158 0.25 -29.86 -20.52
N LEU A 159 -0.90 -30.47 -20.85
CA LEU A 159 -2.23 -29.90 -20.58
C LEU A 159 -2.45 -29.74 -19.08
N TYR A 160 -2.11 -30.76 -18.29
CA TYR A 160 -2.24 -30.74 -16.84
C TYR A 160 -1.33 -29.67 -16.19
N GLU A 161 -0.09 -29.56 -16.65
CA GLU A 161 0.82 -28.50 -16.19
C GLU A 161 0.31 -27.10 -16.54
N ALA A 162 -0.17 -26.91 -17.78
CA ALA A 162 -0.73 -25.62 -18.21
C ALA A 162 -1.97 -25.23 -17.38
N GLU A 163 -2.88 -26.19 -17.12
CA GLU A 163 -4.04 -25.96 -16.26
C GLU A 163 -3.62 -25.60 -14.83
N ARG A 164 -2.66 -26.35 -14.26
CA ARG A 164 -2.15 -26.08 -12.90
C ARG A 164 -1.47 -24.72 -12.79
N GLN A 165 -0.70 -24.32 -13.81
CA GLN A 165 -0.06 -23.00 -13.87
C GLN A 165 -1.12 -21.88 -13.99
N ALA A 166 -2.11 -22.04 -14.85
CA ALA A 166 -3.20 -21.08 -15.01
C ALA A 166 -3.98 -20.89 -13.70
N ARG A 167 -4.29 -22.00 -13.02
CA ARG A 167 -4.98 -21.96 -11.72
C ARG A 167 -4.15 -21.27 -10.64
N ARG A 168 -2.84 -21.58 -10.53
CA ARG A 168 -1.94 -20.92 -9.59
C ARG A 168 -1.82 -19.41 -9.87
N LEU A 169 -1.76 -19.04 -11.15
CA LEU A 169 -1.73 -17.64 -11.55
C LEU A 169 -3.01 -16.90 -11.13
N GLN A 170 -4.19 -17.50 -11.36
CA GLN A 170 -5.46 -16.93 -10.91
C GLN A 170 -5.53 -16.75 -9.39
N GLU A 171 -5.13 -17.78 -8.62
CA GLU A 171 -5.05 -17.70 -7.16
C GLU A 171 -4.08 -16.59 -6.71
N SER A 172 -2.89 -16.51 -7.32
CA SER A 172 -1.89 -15.48 -7.01
C SER A 172 -2.39 -14.06 -7.33
N ILE A 173 -3.09 -13.88 -8.44
CA ILE A 173 -3.68 -12.57 -8.79
C ILE A 173 -4.70 -12.15 -7.73
N LEU A 174 -5.64 -13.04 -7.36
CA LEU A 174 -6.63 -12.75 -6.34
C LEU A 174 -5.99 -12.41 -4.99
N GLU A 175 -4.97 -13.15 -4.57
CA GLU A 175 -4.26 -12.91 -3.30
C GLU A 175 -3.42 -11.62 -3.29
N SER A 176 -2.98 -11.14 -4.46
CA SER A 176 -2.18 -9.90 -4.60
C SER A 176 -3.00 -8.62 -4.65
N LEU A 177 -4.32 -8.71 -4.83
CA LEU A 177 -5.19 -7.54 -4.86
C LEU A 177 -5.19 -6.81 -3.50
N GLY A 178 -5.13 -5.48 -3.55
CA GLY A 178 -5.20 -4.60 -2.36
C GLY A 178 -6.61 -4.50 -1.78
N ASP A 179 -7.63 -4.82 -2.56
CA ASP A 179 -9.02 -4.86 -2.13
C ASP A 179 -9.43 -6.24 -1.65
N GLY A 180 -10.37 -6.30 -0.70
CA GLY A 180 -11.00 -7.54 -0.31
C GLY A 180 -11.88 -8.08 -1.44
N VAL A 181 -11.64 -9.32 -1.87
CA VAL A 181 -12.46 -9.97 -2.91
C VAL A 181 -13.12 -11.21 -2.33
N VAL A 182 -14.44 -11.29 -2.50
CA VAL A 182 -15.26 -12.44 -2.12
C VAL A 182 -15.96 -12.97 -3.37
N ILE A 183 -15.78 -14.26 -3.64
CA ILE A 183 -16.52 -14.99 -4.68
C ILE A 183 -17.50 -15.91 -3.96
N ALA A 184 -18.78 -15.68 -4.14
CA ALA A 184 -19.84 -16.49 -3.54
C ALA A 184 -20.51 -17.37 -4.59
N PHE A 185 -20.75 -18.62 -4.24
CA PHE A 185 -21.43 -19.59 -5.09
C PHE A 185 -22.89 -19.79 -4.67
N PRO A 186 -23.78 -20.22 -5.59
CA PRO A 186 -25.19 -20.44 -5.30
C PRO A 186 -25.47 -21.52 -4.22
N ASP A 187 -24.55 -22.48 -4.05
CA ASP A 187 -24.58 -23.52 -3.02
C ASP A 187 -24.23 -23.00 -1.61
N GLY A 188 -23.79 -21.75 -1.51
CA GLY A 188 -23.45 -21.09 -0.25
C GLY A 188 -21.96 -21.12 0.08
N ASP A 189 -21.13 -21.79 -0.71
CA ASP A 189 -19.67 -21.79 -0.56
C ASP A 189 -19.09 -20.43 -0.95
N MET A 190 -17.92 -20.09 -0.40
CA MET A 190 -17.26 -18.82 -0.67
C MET A 190 -15.76 -18.99 -0.78
N GLN A 191 -15.17 -18.21 -1.69
CA GLN A 191 -13.72 -18.01 -1.79
C GLN A 191 -13.40 -16.57 -1.45
N LEU A 192 -12.40 -16.38 -0.60
CA LEU A 192 -11.96 -15.07 -0.14
C LEU A 192 -10.47 -14.92 -0.41
N ASN A 193 -10.04 -13.75 -0.90
CA ASN A 193 -8.63 -13.42 -0.94
C ASN A 193 -8.11 -13.03 0.46
N ARG A 194 -6.80 -12.85 0.60
CA ARG A 194 -6.15 -12.50 1.88
C ARG A 194 -6.79 -11.27 2.54
N VAL A 195 -6.99 -10.19 1.78
CA VAL A 195 -7.54 -8.93 2.31
C VAL A 195 -8.97 -9.12 2.82
N ALA A 196 -9.82 -9.88 2.09
CA ALA A 196 -11.17 -10.18 2.55
C ALA A 196 -11.16 -11.02 3.83
N ARG A 197 -10.27 -12.02 3.95
CA ARG A 197 -10.11 -12.81 5.18
C ARG A 197 -9.70 -11.94 6.37
N GLU A 198 -8.69 -11.09 6.20
CA GLU A 198 -8.22 -10.16 7.25
C GLU A 198 -9.34 -9.20 7.68
N THR A 199 -10.03 -8.60 6.71
CA THR A 199 -11.14 -7.67 6.96
C THR A 199 -12.30 -8.33 7.72
N LEU A 200 -12.62 -9.57 7.36
CA LEU A 200 -13.71 -10.32 7.97
C LEU A 200 -13.29 -11.14 9.20
N GLY A 201 -12.03 -11.05 9.63
CA GLY A 201 -11.50 -11.78 10.78
C GLY A 201 -11.61 -13.30 10.63
N ILE A 202 -11.40 -13.80 9.40
CA ILE A 202 -11.46 -15.23 9.05
C ILE A 202 -10.03 -15.76 9.02
N SER A 203 -9.79 -16.86 9.75
CA SER A 203 -8.46 -17.48 9.83
C SER A 203 -8.10 -18.21 8.54
N ASP A 204 -6.79 -18.33 8.27
CA ASP A 204 -6.32 -19.11 7.13
C ASP A 204 -6.75 -20.57 7.25
N GLY A 205 -7.35 -21.09 6.14
CA GLY A 205 -7.88 -22.44 6.07
C GLY A 205 -9.28 -22.64 6.66
N GLU A 206 -9.87 -21.61 7.29
CA GLU A 206 -11.25 -21.64 7.75
C GLU A 206 -12.19 -21.58 6.54
N ARG A 207 -13.06 -22.59 6.40
CA ARG A 207 -14.13 -22.57 5.41
C ARG A 207 -15.31 -21.81 5.99
N VAL A 208 -15.75 -20.79 5.28
CA VAL A 208 -16.84 -19.92 5.71
C VAL A 208 -17.90 -19.91 4.63
N GLY A 209 -19.12 -20.23 5.00
CA GLY A 209 -20.28 -20.09 4.14
C GLY A 209 -20.95 -18.73 4.31
N ARG A 210 -21.81 -18.38 3.36
CA ARG A 210 -22.55 -17.10 3.38
C ARG A 210 -23.35 -16.88 4.67
N GLY A 211 -23.91 -17.96 5.26
CA GLY A 211 -24.66 -17.89 6.52
C GLY A 211 -23.82 -17.56 7.74
N ASP A 212 -22.51 -17.79 7.68
CA ASP A 212 -21.60 -17.57 8.82
C ASP A 212 -21.17 -16.10 8.97
N LEU A 213 -21.39 -15.27 7.95
CA LEU A 213 -21.03 -13.83 8.00
C LEU A 213 -22.07 -13.00 8.74
N GLN A 214 -23.36 -13.28 8.58
CA GLN A 214 -24.43 -12.50 9.21
C GLN A 214 -24.35 -12.41 10.74
N PRO A 215 -23.94 -13.46 11.49
CA PRO A 215 -23.77 -13.36 12.92
C PRO A 215 -22.53 -12.55 13.35
N ARG A 216 -21.60 -12.28 12.43
CA ARG A 216 -20.33 -11.59 12.74
C ARG A 216 -20.41 -10.09 12.44
N PHE A 217 -21.18 -9.70 11.41
CA PHE A 217 -21.21 -8.34 10.90
C PHE A 217 -22.63 -7.87 10.63
N GLU A 218 -22.91 -6.62 10.99
CA GLU A 218 -24.08 -5.90 10.55
C GLU A 218 -23.68 -4.95 9.41
N LEU A 219 -24.34 -5.10 8.26
CA LEU A 219 -24.16 -4.21 7.11
C LEU A 219 -25.24 -3.13 7.14
N ARG A 220 -24.83 -1.88 7.06
CA ARG A 220 -25.71 -0.71 6.98
C ARG A 220 -25.42 0.07 5.71
N ASP A 221 -26.44 0.70 5.15
CA ASP A 221 -26.26 1.65 4.07
C ASP A 221 -25.62 2.97 4.57
N GLU A 222 -25.39 3.90 3.65
CA GLU A 222 -24.75 5.19 3.96
C GLU A 222 -25.57 6.05 4.93
N ASP A 223 -26.90 5.87 4.95
CA ASP A 223 -27.82 6.56 5.86
C ASP A 223 -27.89 5.90 7.26
N GLY A 224 -27.16 4.81 7.47
CA GLY A 224 -27.12 4.06 8.72
C GLY A 224 -28.25 3.03 8.88
N THR A 225 -29.06 2.81 7.85
CA THR A 225 -30.15 1.83 7.87
C THR A 225 -29.59 0.42 7.66
N ALA A 226 -29.99 -0.54 8.49
CA ALA A 226 -29.52 -1.92 8.36
C ALA A 226 -30.01 -2.53 7.03
N VAL A 227 -29.10 -3.16 6.29
CA VAL A 227 -29.39 -3.87 5.05
C VAL A 227 -30.19 -5.13 5.38
N ALA A 228 -31.38 -5.26 4.82
CA ALA A 228 -32.24 -6.39 5.07
C ALA A 228 -31.61 -7.72 4.62
N PRO A 229 -31.89 -8.83 5.31
CA PRO A 229 -31.45 -10.16 4.87
C PRO A 229 -31.83 -10.44 3.40
N GLY A 230 -30.87 -10.90 2.60
CA GLY A 230 -31.06 -11.12 1.17
C GLY A 230 -30.97 -9.89 0.27
N ALA A 231 -30.71 -8.68 0.83
CA ALA A 231 -30.54 -7.45 0.08
C ALA A 231 -29.08 -6.97 0.01
N SER A 232 -28.15 -7.74 0.57
CA SER A 232 -26.73 -7.40 0.51
C SER A 232 -26.22 -7.34 -0.94
N PRO A 233 -25.12 -6.59 -1.21
CA PRO A 233 -24.50 -6.55 -2.54
C PRO A 233 -24.23 -7.94 -3.12
N MET A 234 -23.81 -8.88 -2.29
CA MET A 234 -23.57 -10.28 -2.66
C MET A 234 -24.86 -11.00 -3.05
N ASP A 235 -25.93 -10.83 -2.27
CA ASP A 235 -27.22 -11.47 -2.57
C ASP A 235 -27.80 -10.97 -3.89
N ARG A 236 -27.63 -9.69 -4.19
CA ARG A 236 -28.06 -9.09 -5.46
C ARG A 236 -27.25 -9.63 -6.64
N ALA A 237 -25.91 -9.75 -6.49
CA ALA A 237 -25.06 -10.34 -7.52
C ALA A 237 -25.46 -11.79 -7.83
N LEU A 238 -25.74 -12.60 -6.82
CA LEU A 238 -26.20 -13.98 -7.01
C LEU A 238 -27.58 -14.06 -7.68
N ARG A 239 -28.42 -13.02 -7.60
CA ARG A 239 -29.67 -12.92 -8.38
C ARG A 239 -29.47 -12.40 -9.80
N GLY A 240 -28.23 -12.08 -10.19
CA GLY A 240 -27.88 -11.60 -11.53
C GLY A 240 -27.89 -10.08 -11.68
N GLU A 241 -27.93 -9.33 -10.59
CA GLU A 241 -27.92 -7.86 -10.56
C GLU A 241 -26.52 -7.35 -10.22
N ALA A 242 -25.89 -6.60 -11.14
CA ALA A 242 -24.69 -5.83 -10.81
C ALA A 242 -25.09 -4.62 -9.95
N ASN A 243 -24.32 -4.35 -8.92
CA ASN A 243 -24.59 -3.22 -8.03
C ASN A 243 -23.29 -2.69 -7.41
N SER A 244 -23.32 -1.41 -7.03
CA SER A 244 -22.26 -0.77 -6.26
C SER A 244 -22.86 0.18 -5.25
N GLY A 245 -22.14 0.43 -4.16
CA GLY A 245 -22.56 1.36 -3.13
C GLY A 245 -21.55 1.44 -1.99
N VAL A 246 -21.74 2.46 -1.15
CA VAL A 246 -20.97 2.59 0.07
C VAL A 246 -21.81 2.06 1.22
N TYR A 247 -21.17 1.23 2.04
CA TYR A 247 -21.80 0.60 3.20
C TYR A 247 -20.91 0.73 4.42
N VAL A 248 -21.53 0.79 5.58
CA VAL A 248 -20.84 0.71 6.87
C VAL A 248 -21.00 -0.72 7.38
N GLN A 249 -19.90 -1.39 7.58
CA GLN A 249 -19.85 -2.71 8.20
C GLN A 249 -19.49 -2.57 9.66
N ARG A 250 -20.41 -2.98 10.53
CA ARG A 250 -20.18 -3.02 11.96
C ARG A 250 -19.70 -4.41 12.36
N ASP A 251 -18.51 -4.48 12.96
CA ASP A 251 -18.03 -5.69 13.61
C ASP A 251 -18.79 -5.88 14.93
N LEU A 252 -19.61 -6.92 15.02
CA LEU A 252 -20.44 -7.19 16.19
C LEU A 252 -19.63 -7.66 17.42
N ARG A 253 -18.37 -8.04 17.26
CA ARG A 253 -17.49 -8.42 18.38
C ARG A 253 -16.80 -7.22 19.01
N SER A 254 -16.21 -6.36 18.18
CA SER A 254 -15.48 -5.15 18.64
C SER A 254 -16.36 -3.93 18.74
N GLY A 255 -17.51 -3.92 18.06
CA GLY A 255 -18.39 -2.75 17.93
C GLY A 255 -17.85 -1.67 16.99
N ALA A 256 -16.72 -1.92 16.31
CA ALA A 256 -16.11 -0.97 15.40
C ALA A 256 -16.89 -0.89 14.08
N ASP A 257 -17.08 0.33 13.61
CA ASP A 257 -17.70 0.64 12.32
C ASP A 257 -16.59 0.96 11.30
N ARG A 258 -16.63 0.31 10.13
CA ARG A 258 -15.73 0.58 9.00
C ARG A 258 -16.56 0.85 7.75
N ALA A 259 -16.14 1.81 6.96
CA ALA A 259 -16.80 2.16 5.71
C ALA A 259 -16.12 1.48 4.52
N TYR A 260 -16.89 0.75 3.73
CA TYR A 260 -16.42 0.08 2.52
C TYR A 260 -17.22 0.51 1.31
N ARG A 261 -16.55 0.65 0.18
CA ARG A 261 -17.22 0.62 -1.13
C ARG A 261 -17.29 -0.83 -1.58
N PHE A 262 -18.52 -1.31 -1.79
CA PHE A 262 -18.77 -2.62 -2.37
C PHE A 262 -19.11 -2.45 -3.85
N GLU A 263 -18.46 -3.25 -4.68
CA GLU A 263 -18.82 -3.44 -6.08
C GLU A 263 -19.10 -4.92 -6.29
N ALA A 264 -20.31 -5.23 -6.72
CA ALA A 264 -20.77 -6.60 -6.85
C ALA A 264 -21.32 -6.88 -8.24
N ALA A 265 -20.90 -8.00 -8.83
CA ALA A 265 -21.29 -8.40 -10.17
C ALA A 265 -21.56 -9.92 -10.25
N PRO A 266 -22.56 -10.34 -11.07
CA PRO A 266 -22.79 -11.74 -11.34
C PRO A 266 -21.76 -12.30 -12.33
N VAL A 267 -21.26 -13.49 -12.05
CA VAL A 267 -20.50 -14.31 -13.01
C VAL A 267 -21.46 -15.27 -13.69
N ARG A 268 -21.50 -15.23 -15.03
CA ARG A 268 -22.40 -16.08 -15.82
C ARG A 268 -21.62 -17.18 -16.52
N GLY A 269 -22.12 -18.39 -16.47
CA GLY A 269 -21.62 -19.53 -17.22
C GLY A 269 -21.99 -19.48 -18.70
N ALA A 270 -21.54 -20.45 -19.48
CA ALA A 270 -21.77 -20.56 -20.93
C ALA A 270 -23.25 -20.55 -21.33
N GLY A 271 -24.14 -20.98 -20.43
CA GLY A 271 -25.61 -20.99 -20.64
C GLY A 271 -26.33 -19.73 -20.15
N GLY A 272 -25.60 -18.65 -19.72
CA GLY A 272 -26.21 -17.42 -19.20
C GLY A 272 -26.69 -17.49 -17.74
N ALA A 273 -26.68 -18.67 -17.12
CA ALA A 273 -27.02 -18.84 -15.72
C ALA A 273 -25.93 -18.21 -14.81
N VAL A 274 -26.33 -17.64 -13.68
CA VAL A 274 -25.41 -17.13 -12.68
C VAL A 274 -24.73 -18.32 -11.98
N VAL A 275 -23.42 -18.42 -12.11
CA VAL A 275 -22.59 -19.47 -11.51
C VAL A 275 -21.86 -19.01 -10.26
N ALA A 276 -21.68 -17.69 -10.10
CA ALA A 276 -21.13 -17.09 -8.89
C ALA A 276 -21.49 -15.59 -8.83
N GLY A 277 -21.36 -14.99 -7.65
CA GLY A 277 -21.32 -13.54 -7.45
C GLY A 277 -19.93 -13.14 -6.99
N VAL A 278 -19.36 -12.10 -7.57
CA VAL A 278 -18.09 -11.51 -7.13
C VAL A 278 -18.37 -10.18 -6.45
N VAL A 279 -17.77 -9.97 -5.30
CA VAL A 279 -17.87 -8.72 -4.55
C VAL A 279 -16.46 -8.23 -4.24
N SER A 280 -16.12 -7.01 -4.66
CA SER A 280 -14.94 -6.30 -4.17
C SER A 280 -15.32 -5.38 -3.01
N MET A 281 -14.40 -5.24 -2.05
CA MET A 281 -14.54 -4.42 -0.85
C MET A 281 -13.33 -3.49 -0.75
N HIS A 282 -13.57 -2.20 -0.98
CA HIS A 282 -12.52 -1.17 -0.85
C HIS A 282 -12.72 -0.41 0.45
N ASP A 283 -11.72 -0.41 1.33
CA ASP A 283 -11.78 0.31 2.61
C ASP A 283 -11.69 1.82 2.39
N LEU A 284 -12.69 2.56 2.84
CA LEU A 284 -12.78 4.00 2.74
C LEU A 284 -12.48 4.72 4.07
N THR A 285 -12.05 3.99 5.09
CA THR A 285 -11.94 4.52 6.46
C THR A 285 -10.95 5.69 6.50
N GLU A 286 -9.74 5.51 5.98
CA GLU A 286 -8.73 6.58 5.95
C GLU A 286 -9.18 7.79 5.12
N GLN A 287 -9.80 7.55 3.96
CA GLN A 287 -10.29 8.62 3.10
C GLN A 287 -11.39 9.42 3.79
N ARG A 288 -12.35 8.76 4.43
CA ARG A 288 -13.43 9.42 5.16
C ARG A 288 -12.94 10.18 6.39
N GLU A 289 -11.95 9.66 7.08
CA GLU A 289 -11.32 10.37 8.19
C GLU A 289 -10.63 11.65 7.71
N ALA A 290 -9.88 11.57 6.60
CA ALA A 290 -9.25 12.73 5.99
C ALA A 290 -10.27 13.78 5.50
N ASP A 291 -11.35 13.35 4.85
CA ASP A 291 -12.43 14.23 4.40
C ASP A 291 -13.13 14.89 5.60
N ARG A 292 -13.42 14.13 6.67
CA ARG A 292 -14.02 14.67 7.89
C ARG A 292 -13.12 15.71 8.56
N GLN A 293 -11.83 15.43 8.67
CA GLN A 293 -10.85 16.37 9.22
C GLN A 293 -10.79 17.66 8.40
N LYS A 294 -10.86 17.54 7.06
CA LYS A 294 -10.91 18.68 6.15
C LYS A 294 -12.16 19.53 6.32
N ASP A 295 -13.33 18.91 6.46
CA ASP A 295 -14.59 19.62 6.66
C ASP A 295 -14.64 20.30 8.03
N GLU A 296 -14.18 19.65 9.07
CA GLU A 296 -14.03 20.23 10.40
C GLU A 296 -13.08 21.43 10.39
N PHE A 297 -11.94 21.30 9.68
CA PHE A 297 -11.00 22.39 9.42
C PHE A 297 -11.70 23.61 8.78
N LEU A 298 -12.39 23.41 7.67
CA LEU A 298 -13.08 24.50 6.96
C LEU A 298 -14.13 25.19 7.84
N SER A 299 -14.83 24.42 8.67
CA SER A 299 -15.80 24.94 9.63
C SER A 299 -15.14 25.82 10.69
N ILE A 300 -14.04 25.36 11.30
CA ILE A 300 -13.28 26.11 12.31
C ILE A 300 -12.71 27.40 11.69
N VAL A 301 -12.10 27.33 10.52
CA VAL A 301 -11.56 28.50 9.80
C VAL A 301 -12.65 29.54 9.56
N SER A 302 -13.81 29.09 9.05
CA SER A 302 -14.93 29.98 8.76
C SER A 302 -15.42 30.68 10.01
N HIS A 303 -15.52 29.98 11.16
CA HIS A 303 -15.93 30.53 12.43
C HIS A 303 -14.91 31.57 12.97
N GLU A 304 -13.61 31.20 12.98
CA GLU A 304 -12.55 32.07 13.52
C GLU A 304 -12.31 33.33 12.68
N LEU A 305 -12.57 33.28 11.36
CA LEU A 305 -12.51 34.46 10.49
C LEU A 305 -13.76 35.34 10.67
N LYS A 306 -14.96 34.76 10.90
CA LYS A 306 -16.22 35.51 11.09
C LYS A 306 -16.23 36.27 12.42
N THR A 307 -15.60 35.72 13.45
CA THR A 307 -15.53 36.30 14.79
C THR A 307 -14.92 37.72 14.81
N PRO A 308 -13.71 38.00 14.24
CA PRO A 308 -13.16 39.37 14.19
C PRO A 308 -13.85 40.25 13.14
N LEU A 309 -14.43 39.69 12.09
CA LEU A 309 -15.07 40.44 11.01
C LEU A 309 -16.38 41.12 11.49
N THR A 310 -17.12 40.47 12.40
CA THR A 310 -18.40 41.00 12.91
C THR A 310 -18.24 42.32 13.69
N PRO A 311 -17.35 42.41 14.71
CA PRO A 311 -17.12 43.69 15.41
C PRO A 311 -16.47 44.74 14.51
N LEU A 312 -15.58 44.34 13.59
CA LEU A 312 -14.95 45.23 12.61
C LEU A 312 -16.03 45.93 11.75
N LYS A 313 -16.97 45.16 11.21
CA LYS A 313 -18.11 45.69 10.44
C LYS A 313 -18.99 46.63 11.29
N ALA A 314 -19.30 46.24 12.54
CA ALA A 314 -20.12 47.04 13.45
C ALA A 314 -19.43 48.36 13.80
N LEU A 315 -18.12 48.36 14.11
CA LEU A 315 -17.37 49.58 14.39
C LEU A 315 -17.28 50.50 13.17
N ALA A 316 -17.04 49.98 11.99
CA ALA A 316 -17.02 50.76 10.76
C ALA A 316 -18.39 51.41 10.48
N GLN A 317 -19.51 50.69 10.73
CA GLN A 317 -20.84 51.23 10.60
C GLN A 317 -21.11 52.33 11.64
N LEU A 318 -20.70 52.14 12.89
CA LEU A 318 -20.84 53.10 13.97
C LEU A 318 -20.06 54.40 13.65
N LEU A 319 -18.81 54.29 13.21
CA LEU A 319 -17.99 55.43 12.80
C LEU A 319 -18.66 56.20 11.65
N ARG A 320 -19.19 55.48 10.65
CA ARG A 320 -19.90 56.10 9.53
C ARG A 320 -21.16 56.84 9.96
N LEU A 321 -21.90 56.31 10.94
CA LEU A 321 -23.08 56.94 11.50
C LEU A 321 -22.72 58.21 12.32
N ARG A 322 -21.65 58.17 13.13
CA ARG A 322 -21.15 59.33 13.89
C ARG A 322 -20.68 60.45 12.96
N LEU A 323 -19.94 60.12 11.89
CA LEU A 323 -19.52 61.10 10.88
C LEU A 323 -20.71 61.73 10.15
N ARG A 324 -21.76 60.99 9.84
CA ARG A 324 -22.99 61.53 9.27
C ARG A 324 -23.66 62.51 10.20
N ARG A 325 -23.85 62.15 11.48
CA ARG A 325 -24.48 63.04 12.47
C ARG A 325 -23.71 64.33 12.71
N HIS A 326 -22.36 64.26 12.68
CA HIS A 326 -21.53 65.43 12.74
C HIS A 326 -21.79 66.37 11.54
N ARG A 327 -21.91 65.81 10.33
CA ARG A 327 -22.15 66.58 9.11
C ARG A 327 -23.53 67.17 9.02
N THR A 328 -24.55 66.46 9.51
CA THR A 328 -25.95 66.90 9.38
C THR A 328 -26.42 67.74 10.56
N ASP A 329 -26.07 67.37 11.78
CA ASP A 329 -26.61 67.96 13.00
C ASP A 329 -25.59 68.83 13.76
N GLY A 330 -24.34 69.02 13.23
CA GLY A 330 -23.28 69.78 13.86
C GLY A 330 -22.80 69.24 15.22
N ARG A 331 -23.12 67.96 15.54
CA ARG A 331 -22.69 67.36 16.82
C ARG A 331 -21.17 67.23 16.89
N ALA A 332 -20.59 67.57 18.03
CA ALA A 332 -19.15 67.45 18.27
C ALA A 332 -18.71 65.97 18.09
N LEU A 333 -17.60 65.76 17.39
CA LEU A 333 -16.95 64.46 17.31
C LEU A 333 -16.13 64.27 18.58
N ASP A 334 -16.40 63.16 19.24
CA ASP A 334 -15.56 62.67 20.33
C ASP A 334 -14.32 61.98 19.73
N LEU A 335 -13.21 62.71 19.71
CA LEU A 335 -11.97 62.26 19.09
C LEU A 335 -11.33 61.08 19.84
N ASP A 336 -11.46 61.04 21.17
CA ASP A 336 -10.89 59.92 21.98
C ASP A 336 -11.63 58.61 21.70
N SER A 337 -12.97 58.69 21.61
CA SER A 337 -13.79 57.53 21.23
C SER A 337 -13.51 57.10 19.77
N LEU A 338 -13.20 58.02 18.88
CA LEU A 338 -12.86 57.74 17.49
C LEU A 338 -11.53 57.01 17.42
N ASP A 339 -10.51 57.51 18.14
CA ASP A 339 -9.18 56.87 18.23
C ASP A 339 -9.26 55.45 18.82
N THR A 340 -10.01 55.28 19.91
CA THR A 340 -10.26 53.95 20.53
C THR A 340 -10.90 52.98 19.56
N ASN A 341 -11.89 53.41 18.76
CA ASN A 341 -12.54 52.58 17.78
C ASN A 341 -11.60 52.18 16.61
N LEU A 342 -10.78 53.15 16.14
CA LEU A 342 -9.78 52.91 15.12
C LEU A 342 -8.72 51.91 15.58
N LYS A 343 -8.15 52.09 16.77
CA LYS A 343 -7.21 51.15 17.40
C LYS A 343 -7.82 49.75 17.54
N THR A 344 -9.12 49.68 17.82
CA THR A 344 -9.80 48.35 17.87
C THR A 344 -9.95 47.73 16.51
N ILE A 345 -10.21 48.52 15.46
CA ILE A 345 -10.26 48.06 14.06
C ILE A 345 -8.89 47.52 13.65
N GLU A 346 -7.81 48.29 13.89
CA GLU A 346 -6.45 47.90 13.59
C GLU A 346 -6.09 46.55 14.25
N ARG A 347 -6.33 46.39 15.54
CA ARG A 347 -6.13 45.14 16.26
C ARG A 347 -6.88 43.95 15.65
N GLN A 348 -8.14 44.16 15.16
CA GLN A 348 -8.88 43.07 14.50
C GLN A 348 -8.33 42.71 13.12
N VAL A 349 -7.84 43.72 12.38
CA VAL A 349 -7.16 43.49 11.07
C VAL A 349 -5.85 42.72 11.26
N ASP A 350 -5.02 43.13 12.22
CA ASP A 350 -3.76 42.45 12.53
C ASP A 350 -4.00 41.01 12.98
N ARG A 351 -5.04 40.80 13.81
CA ARG A 351 -5.45 39.44 14.20
C ARG A 351 -5.86 38.60 13.00
N MET A 352 -6.63 39.15 12.05
CA MET A 352 -7.03 38.43 10.84
C MET A 352 -5.83 38.11 9.95
N ALA A 353 -4.88 39.05 9.81
CA ALA A 353 -3.65 38.80 9.06
C ALA A 353 -2.83 37.66 9.69
N GLY A 354 -2.71 37.62 11.01
CA GLY A 354 -2.08 36.52 11.74
C GLY A 354 -2.77 35.18 11.46
N LEU A 355 -4.11 35.12 11.56
CA LEU A 355 -4.87 33.91 11.29
C LEU A 355 -4.67 33.38 9.85
N VAL A 356 -4.64 34.30 8.85
CA VAL A 356 -4.38 33.92 7.44
C VAL A 356 -2.96 33.38 7.28
N ASN A 357 -1.95 34.00 7.90
CA ASN A 357 -0.58 33.53 7.85
C ASN A 357 -0.44 32.14 8.49
N ASP A 358 -1.03 31.93 9.66
CA ASP A 358 -1.04 30.61 10.32
C ASP A 358 -1.64 29.52 9.44
N LEU A 359 -2.75 29.81 8.73
CA LEU A 359 -3.39 28.91 7.79
C LEU A 359 -2.49 28.57 6.60
N LEU A 360 -1.81 29.57 6.04
CA LEU A 360 -0.88 29.36 4.93
C LEU A 360 0.31 28.48 5.37
N GLU A 361 0.77 28.64 6.60
CA GLU A 361 1.85 27.81 7.15
C GLU A 361 1.44 26.36 7.35
N VAL A 362 0.25 26.10 7.91
CA VAL A 362 -0.30 24.74 8.03
C VAL A 362 -0.45 24.10 6.64
N SER A 363 -0.98 24.85 5.66
CA SER A 363 -1.14 24.35 4.29
C SER A 363 0.22 23.99 3.64
N ARG A 364 1.26 24.83 3.86
CA ARG A 364 2.62 24.54 3.38
C ARG A 364 3.24 23.33 4.06
N ALA A 365 3.00 23.18 5.37
CA ALA A 365 3.47 22.05 6.15
C ALA A 365 2.87 20.72 5.64
N GLY A 366 1.55 20.69 5.41
CA GLY A 366 0.85 19.52 4.89
C GLY A 366 1.30 19.11 3.46
N GLN A 367 1.88 20.05 2.69
CA GLN A 367 2.45 19.78 1.37
C GLN A 367 3.95 19.46 1.39
N GLY A 368 4.57 19.32 2.56
CA GLY A 368 6.01 19.11 2.69
C GLY A 368 6.86 20.34 2.30
N ARG A 369 6.25 21.53 2.14
CA ARG A 369 6.90 22.77 1.66
C ARG A 369 7.30 23.72 2.78
N PHE A 370 7.30 23.26 4.03
CA PHE A 370 7.78 24.05 5.16
C PHE A 370 9.31 24.03 5.16
N GLN A 371 9.91 25.07 4.62
CA GLN A 371 11.37 25.22 4.54
C GLN A 371 11.87 26.15 5.62
N LEU A 372 12.98 25.78 6.26
CA LEU A 372 13.72 26.61 7.19
C LEU A 372 14.82 27.38 6.45
N GLN A 373 15.18 28.54 6.99
CA GLN A 373 16.38 29.32 6.59
C GLN A 373 17.40 29.33 7.74
N PRO A 374 18.12 28.22 7.96
CA PRO A 374 18.98 28.07 9.12
C PRO A 374 20.21 28.98 8.98
N GLN A 375 20.51 29.70 10.05
CA GLN A 375 21.72 30.51 10.23
C GLN A 375 22.19 30.42 11.67
N GLU A 376 23.47 30.71 11.90
CA GLU A 376 24.02 30.78 13.25
C GLU A 376 23.62 32.10 13.92
N PHE A 377 23.05 32.01 15.13
CA PHE A 377 22.66 33.20 15.90
C PHE A 377 22.62 32.90 17.41
N ASP A 378 22.60 33.97 18.22
CA ASP A 378 22.37 33.87 19.67
C ASP A 378 20.86 33.84 19.95
N LEU A 379 20.41 32.77 20.57
CA LEU A 379 19.00 32.53 20.88
C LEU A 379 18.47 33.42 22.01
N VAL A 380 19.33 33.77 22.99
CA VAL A 380 18.89 34.49 24.21
C VAL A 380 18.32 35.85 23.92
N PRO A 381 18.94 36.71 23.08
CA PRO A 381 18.35 37.96 22.66
C PRO A 381 16.94 37.79 22.01
N VAL A 382 16.79 36.79 21.13
CA VAL A 382 15.49 36.52 20.45
C VAL A 382 14.41 36.20 21.46
N VAL A 383 14.66 35.29 22.42
CA VAL A 383 13.69 34.94 23.46
C VAL A 383 13.41 36.14 24.38
N ARG A 384 14.44 36.92 24.74
CA ARG A 384 14.33 38.11 25.59
C ARG A 384 13.40 39.16 24.95
N ASP A 385 13.57 39.42 23.66
CA ASP A 385 12.76 40.40 22.93
C ASP A 385 11.27 39.97 22.88
N VAL A 386 11.00 38.69 22.71
CA VAL A 386 9.62 38.16 22.75
C VAL A 386 9.01 38.34 24.15
N VAL A 387 9.75 37.97 25.21
CA VAL A 387 9.29 38.11 26.59
C VAL A 387 9.01 39.57 26.93
N GLN A 388 9.92 40.49 26.53
CA GLN A 388 9.76 41.91 26.77
C GLN A 388 8.53 42.48 26.08
N ARG A 389 8.31 42.19 24.80
CA ARG A 389 7.10 42.63 24.06
C ARG A 389 5.82 42.19 24.72
N HIS A 390 5.74 40.90 25.14
CA HIS A 390 4.56 40.41 25.82
C HIS A 390 4.38 41.01 27.22
N SER A 391 5.46 41.28 27.94
CA SER A 391 5.43 41.95 29.23
C SER A 391 4.92 43.40 29.12
N GLU A 392 5.32 44.14 28.09
CA GLU A 392 4.85 45.51 27.81
C GLU A 392 3.33 45.52 27.49
N ILE A 393 2.86 44.58 26.65
CA ILE A 393 1.42 44.44 26.33
C ILE A 393 0.62 44.07 27.56
N ALA A 394 1.13 43.17 28.38
CA ALA A 394 0.42 42.72 29.60
C ALA A 394 0.50 43.75 30.76
N ALA A 395 1.46 44.70 30.72
CA ALA A 395 1.57 45.78 31.70
C ALA A 395 0.33 46.70 31.71
N GLU A 396 -0.35 46.86 30.56
CA GLU A 396 -1.62 47.61 30.48
C GLU A 396 -2.73 47.01 31.37
N ASP A 397 -2.69 45.70 31.55
CA ASP A 397 -3.67 44.89 32.29
C ASP A 397 -3.25 44.62 33.74
N GLY A 398 -1.95 44.63 34.01
CA GLY A 398 -1.30 44.47 35.32
C GLY A 398 -1.51 43.09 35.97
N ARG A 399 -2.12 42.13 35.24
CA ARG A 399 -2.50 40.80 35.76
C ARG A 399 -1.39 39.75 35.64
N HIS A 400 -0.50 39.89 34.68
CA HIS A 400 0.54 38.91 34.43
C HIS A 400 1.95 39.46 34.78
N ARG A 401 2.78 38.59 35.35
CA ARG A 401 4.18 38.90 35.64
C ARG A 401 5.06 37.95 34.84
N PHE A 402 6.05 38.48 34.18
CA PHE A 402 6.98 37.70 33.36
C PHE A 402 8.34 37.61 34.05
N SER A 403 8.96 36.43 33.93
CA SER A 403 10.37 36.25 34.32
C SER A 403 11.09 35.42 33.26
N LEU A 404 12.33 35.80 32.97
CA LEU A 404 13.22 35.09 32.07
C LEU A 404 14.40 34.53 32.86
N ASP A 405 14.60 33.22 32.85
CA ASP A 405 15.77 32.54 33.38
C ASP A 405 16.55 31.95 32.18
N ALA A 406 17.68 32.61 31.86
CA ALA A 406 18.47 32.26 30.68
C ALA A 406 19.94 32.51 30.95
N PRO A 407 20.87 31.76 30.37
CA PRO A 407 22.29 32.08 30.38
C PRO A 407 22.58 33.37 29.62
N GLU A 408 23.82 33.88 29.69
CA GLU A 408 24.19 35.12 28.99
C GLU A 408 24.03 35.01 27.47
N SER A 409 24.39 33.87 26.90
CA SER A 409 24.35 33.59 25.45
C SER A 409 24.21 32.09 25.18
N VAL A 410 23.46 31.74 24.15
CA VAL A 410 23.34 30.38 23.61
C VAL A 410 23.35 30.46 22.09
N VAL A 411 24.45 30.07 21.48
CA VAL A 411 24.58 30.04 20.02
C VAL A 411 23.95 28.73 19.49
N VAL A 412 23.08 28.89 18.51
CA VAL A 412 22.37 27.78 17.82
C VAL A 412 22.39 28.02 16.31
N VAL A 413 22.27 26.94 15.53
CA VAL A 413 22.02 27.00 14.09
C VAL A 413 20.53 26.75 13.84
N GLY A 414 19.80 27.70 13.28
CA GLY A 414 18.36 27.58 13.07
C GLY A 414 17.75 28.78 12.36
N ASP A 415 16.46 28.75 12.17
CA ASP A 415 15.67 29.87 11.62
C ASP A 415 15.15 30.75 12.77
N ALA A 416 15.84 31.85 12.99
CA ALA A 416 15.57 32.78 14.11
C ALA A 416 14.11 33.30 14.08
N ALA A 417 13.59 33.63 12.89
CA ALA A 417 12.22 34.14 12.74
C ALA A 417 11.16 33.08 13.08
N ARG A 418 11.40 31.82 12.71
CA ARG A 418 10.51 30.71 13.05
C ARG A 418 10.53 30.37 14.53
N ILE A 419 11.71 30.40 15.15
CA ILE A 419 11.85 30.17 16.59
C ILE A 419 11.18 31.31 17.36
N GLU A 420 11.41 32.57 16.95
CA GLU A 420 10.72 33.74 17.52
C GLU A 420 9.21 33.59 17.49
N GLN A 421 8.64 33.20 16.33
CA GLN A 421 7.22 32.96 16.14
C GLN A 421 6.70 31.82 17.05
N ALA A 422 7.45 30.71 17.15
CA ALA A 422 7.10 29.59 18.03
C ALA A 422 7.06 30.03 19.50
N VAL A 423 8.09 30.74 19.99
CA VAL A 423 8.17 31.26 21.36
C VAL A 423 7.01 32.24 21.64
N ALA A 424 6.71 33.15 20.69
CA ALA A 424 5.58 34.07 20.80
C ALA A 424 4.25 33.33 20.91
N ASN A 425 4.04 32.25 20.16
CA ASN A 425 2.86 31.38 20.25
C ASN A 425 2.75 30.70 21.62
N LEU A 426 3.86 30.20 22.18
CA LEU A 426 3.87 29.59 23.50
C LEU A 426 3.53 30.59 24.61
N ILE A 427 4.16 31.77 24.60
CA ILE A 427 3.91 32.84 25.57
C ILE A 427 2.47 33.37 25.42
N GLY A 428 2.01 33.59 24.19
CA GLY A 428 0.62 34.00 23.92
C GLY A 428 -0.40 33.00 24.46
N ASN A 429 -0.14 31.70 24.37
CA ASN A 429 -0.97 30.67 24.96
C ASN A 429 -0.93 30.71 26.50
N ALA A 430 0.23 30.88 27.12
CA ALA A 430 0.38 31.02 28.57
C ALA A 430 -0.48 32.17 29.13
N VAL A 431 -0.44 33.35 28.50
CA VAL A 431 -1.29 34.50 28.86
C VAL A 431 -2.75 34.22 28.62
N LYS A 432 -3.12 33.68 27.47
CA LYS A 432 -4.50 33.40 27.08
C LYS A 432 -5.21 32.41 28.01
N TYR A 433 -4.49 31.37 28.43
CA TYR A 433 -5.05 30.33 29.30
C TYR A 433 -4.86 30.61 30.81
N SER A 434 -4.37 31.81 31.16
CA SER A 434 -4.29 32.31 32.51
C SER A 434 -5.20 33.54 32.74
N PRO A 435 -6.56 33.40 32.63
CA PRO A 435 -7.49 34.53 32.67
C PRO A 435 -7.46 35.30 34.01
N SER A 436 -7.11 34.61 35.09
CA SER A 436 -6.98 35.22 36.43
C SER A 436 -5.63 35.94 36.62
N GLY A 437 -4.79 35.98 35.61
CA GLY A 437 -3.41 36.46 35.73
C GLY A 437 -2.50 35.39 36.32
N GLY A 438 -1.33 35.82 36.78
CA GLY A 438 -0.32 34.91 37.38
C GLY A 438 1.05 35.13 36.81
N GLN A 439 1.96 34.21 37.14
CA GLN A 439 3.33 34.27 36.67
C GLN A 439 3.52 33.46 35.38
N VAL A 440 4.13 34.08 34.37
CA VAL A 440 4.63 33.40 33.17
C VAL A 440 6.13 33.33 33.26
N ARG A 441 6.66 32.11 33.43
CA ARG A 441 8.11 31.88 33.51
C ARG A 441 8.60 31.32 32.19
N VAL A 442 9.63 31.95 31.65
CA VAL A 442 10.36 31.49 30.46
C VAL A 442 11.75 31.06 30.86
N GLY A 443 12.12 29.83 30.57
CA GLY A 443 13.45 29.28 30.85
C GLY A 443 14.17 28.90 29.55
N VAL A 444 15.47 29.22 29.46
CA VAL A 444 16.35 28.73 28.37
C VAL A 444 17.48 27.93 29.00
N LYS A 445 17.61 26.66 28.62
CA LYS A 445 18.68 25.77 29.07
C LYS A 445 19.38 25.16 27.88
N ALA A 446 20.70 25.16 27.90
CA ALA A 446 21.52 24.47 26.93
C ALA A 446 22.12 23.23 27.58
N GLU A 447 21.92 22.09 26.97
CA GLU A 447 22.51 20.81 27.35
C GLU A 447 23.30 20.25 26.17
N ASP A 448 24.06 19.15 26.37
CA ASP A 448 24.94 18.60 25.34
C ASP A 448 24.17 18.29 24.03
N GLY A 449 24.38 19.14 23.00
CA GLY A 449 23.81 19.00 21.67
C GLY A 449 22.38 19.53 21.48
N THR A 450 21.68 19.95 22.55
CA THR A 450 20.31 20.49 22.48
C THR A 450 20.15 21.79 23.24
N VAL A 451 19.11 22.56 22.91
CA VAL A 451 18.65 23.69 23.69
C VAL A 451 17.16 23.58 23.96
N ALA A 452 16.73 23.76 25.19
CA ALA A 452 15.35 23.72 25.63
C ALA A 452 14.85 25.12 25.99
N ILE A 453 13.69 25.50 25.46
CA ILE A 453 12.95 26.70 25.80
C ILE A 453 11.66 26.25 26.50
N ALA A 454 11.52 26.51 27.78
CA ALA A 454 10.37 26.15 28.59
C ALA A 454 9.52 27.38 28.90
N VAL A 455 8.20 27.32 28.65
CA VAL A 455 7.24 28.35 29.03
C VAL A 455 6.26 27.73 30.01
N SER A 456 6.22 28.27 31.25
CA SER A 456 5.33 27.83 32.33
C SER A 456 4.33 28.90 32.71
N ASP A 457 3.09 28.53 32.89
CA ASP A 457 1.98 29.39 33.33
C ASP A 457 1.29 28.85 34.59
N GLU A 458 0.52 29.70 35.26
CA GLU A 458 -0.32 29.39 36.40
C GLU A 458 -1.82 29.40 36.00
N GLY A 459 -2.10 28.93 34.77
CA GLY A 459 -3.43 28.96 34.18
C GLY A 459 -4.32 27.78 34.51
N ILE A 460 -5.35 27.59 33.67
CA ILE A 460 -6.42 26.59 33.86
C ILE A 460 -5.91 25.13 33.77
N GLY A 461 -4.67 24.90 33.39
CA GLY A 461 -4.09 23.56 33.23
C GLY A 461 -4.73 22.75 32.10
N ILE A 462 -4.31 21.48 31.99
CA ILE A 462 -4.74 20.53 30.96
C ILE A 462 -5.15 19.23 31.64
N SER A 463 -6.29 18.66 31.24
CA SER A 463 -6.71 17.35 31.73
C SER A 463 -5.81 16.25 31.19
N PRO A 464 -5.57 15.15 31.94
CA PRO A 464 -4.76 14.03 31.46
C PRO A 464 -5.30 13.40 30.16
N GLU A 465 -6.61 13.49 29.93
CA GLU A 465 -7.27 12.93 28.74
C GLU A 465 -7.01 13.77 27.48
N ASP A 466 -6.82 15.10 27.63
CA ASP A 466 -6.57 16.02 26.53
C ASP A 466 -5.10 16.07 26.11
N LEU A 467 -4.15 15.84 27.05
CA LEU A 467 -2.71 15.97 26.81
C LEU A 467 -2.21 15.25 25.55
N PRO A 468 -2.60 13.99 25.25
CA PRO A 468 -2.10 13.26 24.08
C PRO A 468 -2.56 13.88 22.75
N ASN A 469 -3.70 14.59 22.76
CA ASN A 469 -4.31 15.13 21.55
C ASN A 469 -3.84 16.54 21.21
N LEU A 470 -3.24 17.26 22.18
CA LEU A 470 -2.77 18.63 21.97
C LEU A 470 -1.49 18.66 21.13
N GLY A 471 -1.37 19.69 20.29
CA GLY A 471 -0.25 19.84 19.33
C GLY A 471 -0.50 19.17 17.98
N HIS A 472 -1.64 18.53 17.76
CA HIS A 472 -2.13 18.23 16.43
C HIS A 472 -2.83 19.44 15.82
N PRO A 473 -2.87 19.58 14.48
CA PRO A 473 -3.57 20.69 13.84
C PRO A 473 -5.03 20.75 14.32
N PHE A 474 -5.50 21.93 14.72
CA PHE A 474 -6.87 22.19 15.16
C PHE A 474 -7.30 21.51 16.46
N ALA A 475 -6.40 20.79 17.12
CA ALA A 475 -6.70 20.20 18.42
C ALA A 475 -6.96 21.30 19.47
N ARG A 476 -8.06 21.14 20.20
CA ARG A 476 -8.46 22.03 21.30
C ARG A 476 -8.82 21.16 22.49
N GLY A 477 -8.36 21.55 23.66
CA GLY A 477 -8.65 20.84 24.91
C GLY A 477 -10.13 20.87 25.30
N SER A 478 -10.39 20.57 26.56
CA SER A 478 -11.72 20.44 27.17
C SER A 478 -12.69 21.58 26.85
N GLN A 479 -13.98 21.40 27.18
CA GLN A 479 -15.03 22.39 26.98
C GLN A 479 -14.70 23.76 27.60
N ARG A 480 -13.94 23.77 28.71
CA ARG A 480 -13.45 24.99 29.38
C ARG A 480 -12.39 25.71 28.52
N ALA A 481 -11.47 24.98 27.90
CA ALA A 481 -10.48 25.54 26.97
C ALA A 481 -11.14 26.08 25.68
N ARG A 482 -12.28 25.53 25.27
CA ARG A 482 -13.03 25.97 24.08
C ARG A 482 -13.69 27.33 24.24
N THR A 483 -13.81 27.86 25.45
CA THR A 483 -14.33 29.23 25.70
C THR A 483 -13.33 30.30 25.26
N PHE A 484 -12.04 29.96 25.12
CA PHE A 484 -11.01 30.87 24.63
C PHE A 484 -10.93 30.81 23.09
N SER A 485 -10.88 31.96 22.44
CA SER A 485 -10.82 32.04 20.97
C SER A 485 -9.49 31.55 20.43
N GLY A 486 -9.48 30.84 19.28
CA GLY A 486 -8.27 30.43 18.56
C GLY A 486 -8.41 29.08 17.86
N MET A 487 -7.70 28.92 16.74
CA MET A 487 -7.82 27.76 15.84
C MET A 487 -7.13 26.47 16.32
N GLY A 488 -6.34 26.51 17.44
CA GLY A 488 -5.54 25.37 17.85
C GLY A 488 -4.31 25.10 16.96
N ILE A 489 -3.88 26.12 16.20
CA ILE A 489 -2.75 26.03 15.26
C ILE A 489 -1.42 26.41 15.90
N GLY A 490 -1.41 27.37 16.83
CA GLY A 490 -0.16 27.92 17.38
C GLY A 490 0.74 26.87 18.04
N LEU A 491 0.16 25.92 18.78
CA LEU A 491 0.90 24.82 19.40
C LEU A 491 1.44 23.82 18.36
N TYR A 492 0.64 23.54 17.33
CA TYR A 492 1.07 22.72 16.21
C TYR A 492 2.23 23.35 15.44
N LEU A 493 2.18 24.67 15.16
CA LEU A 493 3.29 25.39 14.50
C LEU A 493 4.55 25.38 15.37
N ALA A 494 4.43 25.56 16.69
CA ALA A 494 5.57 25.45 17.59
C ALA A 494 6.17 24.03 17.58
N ARG A 495 5.35 22.98 17.56
CA ARG A 495 5.79 21.59 17.41
C ARG A 495 6.52 21.38 16.08
N LEU A 496 5.93 21.84 14.97
CA LEU A 496 6.53 21.73 13.64
C LEU A 496 7.89 22.41 13.56
N VAL A 497 8.02 23.61 14.16
CA VAL A 497 9.30 24.34 14.24
C VAL A 497 10.31 23.50 15.02
N ALA A 498 9.95 22.95 16.18
CA ALA A 498 10.81 22.09 16.98
C ALA A 498 11.30 20.85 16.19
N GLU A 499 10.37 20.11 15.61
CA GLU A 499 10.66 18.89 14.83
C GLU A 499 11.54 19.18 13.62
N ARG A 500 11.28 20.26 12.90
CA ARG A 500 12.11 20.68 11.75
C ARG A 500 13.50 21.16 12.14
N HIS A 501 13.71 21.58 13.40
CA HIS A 501 15.03 21.87 13.96
C HIS A 501 15.68 20.65 14.64
N GLY A 502 15.16 19.43 14.42
CA GLY A 502 15.72 18.21 14.97
C GLY A 502 15.43 17.97 16.45
N GLY A 503 14.43 18.67 16.99
CA GLY A 503 13.99 18.55 18.38
C GLY A 503 12.56 18.07 18.51
N LYS A 504 11.90 18.42 19.63
CA LYS A 504 10.51 18.04 19.95
C LYS A 504 9.82 19.12 20.78
N LEU A 505 8.49 19.00 20.90
CA LEU A 505 7.68 19.81 21.80
C LEU A 505 6.98 18.91 22.82
N ASP A 506 7.28 19.13 24.10
CA ASP A 506 6.69 18.39 25.21
C ASP A 506 5.73 19.29 26.02
N LEU A 507 4.59 18.73 26.42
CA LEU A 507 3.59 19.39 27.26
C LEU A 507 3.46 18.68 28.59
N ALA A 508 3.46 19.42 29.67
CA ALA A 508 3.27 18.90 31.03
C ALA A 508 2.25 19.76 31.79
N SER A 509 1.29 19.12 32.42
CA SER A 509 0.35 19.73 33.36
C SER A 509 -0.03 18.71 34.42
N GLU A 510 -0.11 19.14 35.69
CA GLU A 510 -0.56 18.27 36.80
C GLU A 510 -2.10 18.14 36.89
N GLY A 511 -2.82 18.71 35.93
CA GLY A 511 -4.27 18.68 35.86
C GLY A 511 -4.91 20.07 35.80
N GLU A 512 -6.22 20.12 35.93
CA GLU A 512 -7.00 21.36 35.91
C GLU A 512 -6.58 22.30 37.06
N ASP A 513 -6.52 23.60 36.75
CA ASP A 513 -6.11 24.71 37.65
C ASP A 513 -4.69 24.54 38.27
N LYS A 514 -3.81 23.75 37.62
CA LYS A 514 -2.42 23.55 38.04
C LYS A 514 -1.40 24.22 37.11
N GLY A 515 -1.86 24.94 36.11
CA GLY A 515 -1.02 25.55 35.09
C GLY A 515 -0.45 24.52 34.10
N THR A 516 0.34 25.03 33.16
CA THR A 516 0.94 24.22 32.10
C THR A 516 2.40 24.62 31.91
N THR A 517 3.22 23.64 31.60
CA THR A 517 4.59 23.88 31.12
C THR A 517 4.73 23.27 29.73
N VAL A 518 5.14 24.10 28.77
CA VAL A 518 5.44 23.67 27.41
C VAL A 518 6.94 23.83 27.18
N THR A 519 7.62 22.75 26.80
CA THR A 519 9.05 22.72 26.55
C THR A 519 9.30 22.46 25.08
N MET A 520 9.96 23.39 24.39
CA MET A 520 10.43 23.26 23.02
C MET A 520 11.92 22.95 23.03
N GLU A 521 12.28 21.75 22.59
CA GLU A 521 13.67 21.34 22.41
C GLU A 521 14.09 21.54 20.94
N LEU A 522 15.32 21.98 20.71
CA LEU A 522 15.91 22.21 19.39
C LEU A 522 17.30 21.58 19.36
N ALA A 523 17.72 21.02 18.23
CA ALA A 523 19.11 20.62 18.02
C ALA A 523 19.99 21.87 17.90
N ARG A 524 21.10 21.93 18.67
CA ARG A 524 21.99 23.09 18.70
C ARG A 524 22.78 23.27 17.41
N GLU A 525 23.15 22.14 16.77
CA GLU A 525 23.95 22.14 15.53
C GLU A 525 23.09 22.35 14.26
N GLY A 526 21.78 22.54 14.43
CA GLY A 526 20.83 22.82 13.36
C GLY A 526 19.99 21.64 12.90
N PRO A 527 19.11 21.90 11.93
CA PRO A 527 18.23 20.88 11.40
C PRO A 527 19.03 19.73 10.77
N PRO A 528 18.51 18.47 10.84
CA PRO A 528 19.13 17.35 10.16
C PRO A 528 19.26 17.67 8.66
N LYS A 529 20.40 17.33 8.08
CA LYS A 529 20.60 17.47 6.62
C LYS A 529 19.79 16.35 5.96
N ASP A 530 18.79 16.72 5.14
CA ASP A 530 18.06 15.79 4.27
C ASP A 530 18.98 15.06 3.29
#